data_346efc0a04bd073a228497b41f68d725
#
_entry.id   346efc0a04bd073a228497b41f68d725
#
_cell.length_a   1.000
_cell.length_b   1.000
_cell.length_c   1.000
_cell.angle_alpha   90.00
_cell.angle_beta   90.00
_cell.angle_gamma   90.00
#
_symmetry.space_group_name_H-M   'P 1'
#
loop_
_entity.id
_entity.type
_entity.pdbx_description
1 polymer ?
#
loop_
_entity_poly.entity_id
_entity_poly.type
_entity_poly.pdbx_seq_one_letter_code
_entity_poly.pdbx_strand_id
1 'polypeptide(L)'
;MDSSENGNLLLEQYGRFKRMELKKSPFHFFLASESHIDPNPHQINAFCAAIDAMKTGGMVIADEVGLGKTIEAGLVLRYMLESGAKKVLIALPVSLRKQWELELEDKFDLSSVILDRLTVEHDAKNWHRKLADRQGVMIVITSYDYSSKLMKRFPDVKWDFLIIDEAHNLRNLNSTKRAKRLYALSGGIPKILLTATPLQNSLMDLYGLISFIDPRIFGSEQVFRQRYMKDEDYDGLKRELTPVLCRTLRKDVADYMHFVKRICRTVDFKLSPDEIELYERVNLFLKGDALYSIPASNRGLIILVIRKLMASSSFALVETFEVLKKRLEKLYEARGRLMRRRDLTCSGALSKTRLMNPALRKLRTRTPPRRRHTFRRNWTRSMPSLMLQSV
;
A
#
# COMPACT_ATOMS: atom_id res chain seq x y z
N MET A 1 5.76 39.66 17.79
CA MET A 1 6.08 39.42 16.37
C MET A 1 4.94 38.57 15.80
N ASP A 2 4.19 38.91 14.89
CA ASP A 2 3.45 40.12 14.65
C ASP A 2 2.14 39.63 13.95
N SER A 3 1.01 39.74 14.64
CA SER A 3 -0.33 39.44 14.07
C SER A 3 -0.67 40.32 12.86
N SER A 4 0.15 41.34 12.60
CA SER A 4 -0.02 42.28 11.49
C SER A 4 0.51 41.73 10.14
N GLU A 5 1.54 40.89 10.13
CA GLU A 5 2.08 40.31 8.88
C GLU A 5 1.20 39.18 8.35
N ASN A 6 0.65 38.35 9.23
CA ASN A 6 -0.32 37.32 8.82
C ASN A 6 -1.62 37.93 8.28
N GLY A 7 -2.05 39.06 8.84
CA GLY A 7 -3.17 39.82 8.33
C GLY A 7 -2.95 40.39 6.92
N ASN A 8 -1.71 40.84 6.65
CA ASN A 8 -1.35 41.37 5.32
C ASN A 8 -1.26 40.27 4.26
N LEU A 9 -0.73 39.09 4.59
CA LEU A 9 -0.66 37.94 3.67
C LEU A 9 -2.07 37.43 3.31
N LEU A 10 -2.95 37.38 4.29
CA LEU A 10 -4.38 37.05 4.07
C LEU A 10 -5.09 38.10 3.24
N LEU A 11 -4.82 39.41 3.45
CA LEU A 11 -5.39 40.50 2.67
C LEU A 11 -4.83 40.55 1.24
N GLU A 12 -3.58 40.18 1.02
CA GLU A 12 -2.98 40.11 -0.31
C GLU A 12 -3.53 38.92 -1.10
N GLN A 13 -3.70 37.78 -0.47
CA GLN A 13 -4.40 36.63 -1.04
C GLN A 13 -5.87 36.94 -1.26
N TYR A 14 -6.55 37.59 -0.32
CA TYR A 14 -7.91 38.10 -0.50
C TYR A 14 -8.01 39.06 -1.69
N GLY A 15 -7.03 39.94 -1.88
CA GLY A 15 -6.97 40.86 -3.03
C GLY A 15 -6.75 40.13 -4.36
N ARG A 16 -6.01 39.04 -4.40
CA ARG A 16 -5.91 38.14 -5.58
C ARG A 16 -7.22 37.42 -5.83
N PHE A 17 -7.92 36.95 -4.79
CA PHE A 17 -9.22 36.29 -4.90
C PHE A 17 -10.36 37.24 -5.33
N LYS A 18 -10.34 38.50 -4.89
CA LYS A 18 -11.35 39.50 -5.30
C LYS A 18 -11.33 39.81 -6.79
N ARG A 19 -10.24 39.46 -7.50
CA ARG A 19 -10.12 39.53 -8.96
C ARG A 19 -10.70 38.31 -9.69
N MET A 20 -10.98 37.22 -9.00
CA MET A 20 -11.71 36.07 -9.53
C MET A 20 -13.20 36.27 -9.19
N GLU A 21 -14.04 36.29 -10.21
CA GLU A 21 -15.48 36.63 -10.10
C GLU A 21 -16.20 35.98 -8.89
N LEU A 22 -16.68 36.81 -7.99
CA LEU A 22 -17.17 36.48 -6.65
C LEU A 22 -18.39 35.54 -6.58
N LYS A 23 -19.10 35.27 -7.67
CA LYS A 23 -20.38 34.56 -7.61
C LYS A 23 -20.34 33.04 -7.50
N LYS A 24 -19.18 32.40 -7.63
CA LYS A 24 -18.97 30.94 -7.43
C LYS A 24 -17.53 30.61 -7.00
N SER A 25 -16.90 31.49 -6.23
CA SER A 25 -15.53 31.28 -5.78
C SER A 25 -15.45 30.18 -4.73
N PRO A 26 -14.51 29.24 -4.83
CA PRO A 26 -14.20 28.26 -3.76
C PRO A 26 -13.96 28.92 -2.40
N PHE A 27 -13.53 30.19 -2.39
CA PHE A 27 -13.29 30.97 -1.18
C PHE A 27 -14.59 31.34 -0.41
N HIS A 28 -15.71 31.54 -1.10
CA HIS A 28 -17.03 31.74 -0.43
C HIS A 28 -17.41 30.52 0.41
N PHE A 29 -16.98 29.36 0.01
CA PHE A 29 -17.16 28.12 0.73
C PHE A 29 -16.43 28.15 2.10
N PHE A 30 -15.20 28.63 2.17
CA PHE A 30 -14.49 28.77 3.44
C PHE A 30 -15.15 29.75 4.40
N LEU A 31 -15.69 30.85 3.88
CA LEU A 31 -16.36 31.87 4.69
C LEU A 31 -17.74 31.42 5.20
N ALA A 32 -18.38 30.51 4.48
CA ALA A 32 -19.72 30.01 4.81
C ALA A 32 -19.71 28.70 5.59
N SER A 33 -18.56 27.96 5.59
CA SER A 33 -18.50 26.66 6.25
C SER A 33 -18.22 26.82 7.75
N GLU A 34 -19.08 26.25 8.58
CA GLU A 34 -18.88 26.06 10.02
C GLU A 34 -17.81 24.97 10.31
N SER A 35 -16.72 24.96 9.54
CA SER A 35 -15.66 23.97 9.75
C SER A 35 -14.82 24.34 10.97
N HIS A 36 -14.51 23.36 11.80
CA HIS A 36 -13.62 23.50 12.96
C HIS A 36 -12.12 23.60 12.56
N ILE A 37 -11.84 23.96 11.29
CA ILE A 37 -10.50 24.02 10.73
C ILE A 37 -10.15 25.47 10.38
N ASP A 38 -9.01 25.91 10.85
CA ASP A 38 -8.34 27.10 10.38
C ASP A 38 -7.22 26.69 9.39
N PRO A 39 -7.49 26.71 8.06
CA PRO A 39 -6.54 26.19 7.09
C PRO A 39 -5.39 27.15 6.86
N ASN A 40 -4.18 26.61 6.77
CA ASN A 40 -3.00 27.36 6.42
C ASN A 40 -3.03 27.85 4.95
N PRO A 41 -2.28 28.92 4.61
CA PRO A 41 -2.27 29.49 3.25
C PRO A 41 -1.94 28.47 2.14
N HIS A 42 -1.00 27.54 2.37
CA HIS A 42 -0.69 26.50 1.39
C HIS A 42 -1.85 25.52 1.17
N GLN A 43 -2.60 25.20 2.22
CA GLN A 43 -3.78 24.31 2.14
C GLN A 43 -4.90 24.95 1.32
N ILE A 44 -5.10 26.26 1.48
CA ILE A 44 -6.05 27.03 0.66
C ILE A 44 -5.62 27.02 -0.81
N ASN A 45 -4.32 27.23 -1.08
CA ASN A 45 -3.78 27.19 -2.43
C ASN A 45 -3.97 25.80 -3.07
N ALA A 46 -3.64 24.72 -2.35
CA ALA A 46 -3.84 23.36 -2.80
C ALA A 46 -5.32 23.05 -3.08
N PHE A 47 -6.21 23.49 -2.19
CA PHE A 47 -7.66 23.38 -2.37
C PHE A 47 -8.14 24.09 -3.65
N CYS A 48 -7.78 25.35 -3.85
CA CYS A 48 -8.18 26.11 -5.04
C CYS A 48 -7.68 25.46 -6.32
N ALA A 49 -6.41 25.07 -6.34
CA ALA A 49 -5.82 24.36 -7.48
C ALA A 49 -6.53 23.02 -7.76
N ALA A 50 -6.88 22.28 -6.71
CA ALA A 50 -7.59 21.02 -6.82
C ALA A 50 -9.00 21.22 -7.42
N ILE A 51 -9.75 22.23 -6.96
CA ILE A 51 -11.09 22.51 -7.50
C ILE A 51 -11.03 22.86 -8.99
N ASP A 52 -10.06 23.67 -9.41
CA ASP A 52 -9.88 23.97 -10.83
C ASP A 52 -9.53 22.72 -11.65
N ALA A 53 -8.68 21.86 -11.11
CA ALA A 53 -8.29 20.62 -11.76
C ALA A 53 -9.40 19.56 -11.83
N MET A 54 -10.47 19.63 -10.99
CA MET A 54 -11.60 18.70 -11.08
C MET A 54 -12.27 18.73 -12.47
N LYS A 55 -12.24 19.85 -13.18
CA LYS A 55 -12.77 20.00 -14.55
C LYS A 55 -12.03 19.14 -15.57
N THR A 56 -10.79 18.80 -15.30
CA THR A 56 -9.90 18.01 -16.17
C THR A 56 -9.60 16.61 -15.65
N GLY A 57 -10.32 16.16 -14.61
CA GLY A 57 -10.21 14.81 -14.07
C GLY A 57 -9.59 14.72 -12.68
N GLY A 58 -8.93 15.76 -12.20
CA GLY A 58 -8.41 15.82 -10.84
C GLY A 58 -6.96 16.28 -10.70
N MET A 59 -6.38 16.06 -9.53
CA MET A 59 -5.06 16.56 -9.16
C MET A 59 -4.29 15.57 -8.29
N VAL A 60 -2.96 15.63 -8.38
CA VAL A 60 -2.03 15.04 -7.41
C VAL A 60 -1.62 16.13 -6.41
N ILE A 61 -1.93 15.94 -5.14
CA ILE A 61 -1.44 16.77 -4.03
C ILE A 61 -0.21 16.06 -3.46
N ALA A 62 0.94 16.69 -3.66
CA ALA A 62 2.25 16.10 -3.38
C ALA A 62 3.02 16.83 -2.26
N ASP A 63 2.31 17.45 -1.35
CA ASP A 63 2.85 18.21 -0.23
C ASP A 63 3.69 17.33 0.69
N GLU A 64 4.73 17.92 1.29
CA GLU A 64 5.64 17.22 2.18
C GLU A 64 4.91 16.67 3.42
N VAL A 65 5.46 15.62 4.04
CA VAL A 65 4.87 15.01 5.24
C VAL A 65 4.68 16.03 6.34
N GLY A 66 3.48 16.06 6.96
CA GLY A 66 3.17 16.96 8.07
C GLY A 66 2.64 18.35 7.66
N LEU A 67 2.38 18.58 6.37
CA LEU A 67 1.74 19.81 5.88
C LEU A 67 0.20 19.73 5.85
N GLY A 68 -0.36 18.56 6.16
CA GLY A 68 -1.82 18.42 6.31
C GLY A 68 -2.56 18.03 5.04
N LYS A 69 -2.00 17.15 4.21
CA LYS A 69 -2.67 16.61 3.00
C LYS A 69 -4.08 16.09 3.24
N THR A 70 -4.32 15.47 4.41
CA THR A 70 -5.68 15.02 4.80
C THR A 70 -6.64 16.20 4.94
N ILE A 71 -6.16 17.35 5.46
CA ILE A 71 -6.95 18.59 5.57
C ILE A 71 -7.27 19.11 4.17
N GLU A 72 -6.29 19.19 3.27
CA GLU A 72 -6.48 19.62 1.89
C GLU A 72 -7.53 18.76 1.17
N ALA A 73 -7.40 17.44 1.29
CA ALA A 73 -8.36 16.50 0.72
C ALA A 73 -9.75 16.59 1.35
N GLY A 74 -9.82 16.78 2.66
CA GLY A 74 -11.08 16.97 3.38
C GLY A 74 -11.82 18.25 2.99
N LEU A 75 -11.09 19.34 2.76
CA LEU A 75 -11.66 20.59 2.24
C LEU A 75 -12.25 20.40 0.84
N VAL A 76 -11.53 19.73 -0.05
CA VAL A 76 -12.04 19.41 -1.38
C VAL A 76 -13.22 18.46 -1.31
N LEU A 77 -13.17 17.44 -0.45
CA LEU A 77 -14.28 16.52 -0.22
C LEU A 77 -15.55 17.26 0.19
N ARG A 78 -15.46 18.15 1.17
CA ARG A 78 -16.58 18.95 1.64
C ARG A 78 -17.17 19.82 0.51
N TYR A 79 -16.32 20.50 -0.24
CA TYR A 79 -16.74 21.28 -1.40
C TYR A 79 -17.46 20.41 -2.46
N MET A 80 -16.93 19.21 -2.75
CA MET A 80 -17.56 18.30 -3.71
C MET A 80 -18.95 17.84 -3.23
N LEU A 81 -19.12 17.56 -1.94
CA LEU A 81 -20.40 17.19 -1.35
C LEU A 81 -21.42 18.33 -1.45
N GLU A 82 -21.03 19.54 -1.13
CA GLU A 82 -21.88 20.74 -1.27
C GLU A 82 -22.19 21.05 -2.73
N SER A 83 -21.27 20.73 -3.64
CA SER A 83 -21.48 20.83 -5.09
C SER A 83 -22.37 19.72 -5.67
N GLY A 84 -22.87 18.81 -4.82
CA GLY A 84 -23.84 17.77 -5.20
C GLY A 84 -23.29 16.36 -5.33
N ALA A 85 -22.02 16.11 -5.04
CA ALA A 85 -21.49 14.76 -4.96
C ALA A 85 -22.21 13.97 -3.85
N LYS A 86 -22.59 12.73 -4.12
CA LYS A 86 -23.32 11.86 -3.19
C LYS A 86 -22.53 10.63 -2.78
N LYS A 87 -21.79 10.04 -3.70
CA LYS A 87 -21.02 8.81 -3.48
C LYS A 87 -19.54 9.08 -3.62
N VAL A 88 -18.83 9.03 -2.51
CA VAL A 88 -17.39 9.26 -2.45
C VAL A 88 -16.68 8.00 -2.01
N LEU A 89 -15.61 7.66 -2.71
CA LEU A 89 -14.76 6.51 -2.39
C LEU A 89 -13.37 7.01 -1.99
N ILE A 90 -12.94 6.64 -0.79
CA ILE A 90 -11.60 6.92 -0.28
C ILE A 90 -10.81 5.60 -0.24
N ALA A 91 -9.81 5.49 -1.09
CA ALA A 91 -8.95 4.32 -1.20
C ALA A 91 -7.57 4.60 -0.59
N LEU A 92 -7.16 3.78 0.39
CA LEU A 92 -5.95 4.04 1.17
C LEU A 92 -5.38 2.76 1.80
N PRO A 93 -4.17 2.79 2.40
CA PRO A 93 -3.63 1.66 3.15
C PRO A 93 -4.53 1.25 4.32
N VAL A 94 -4.59 -0.07 4.58
CA VAL A 94 -5.46 -0.62 5.66
C VAL A 94 -5.20 0.04 7.02
N SER A 95 -3.95 0.38 7.32
CA SER A 95 -3.54 1.01 8.58
C SER A 95 -4.10 2.41 8.80
N LEU A 96 -4.42 3.14 7.72
CA LEU A 96 -4.88 4.53 7.80
C LEU A 96 -6.41 4.67 7.83
N ARG A 97 -7.17 3.58 7.61
CA ARG A 97 -8.64 3.64 7.50
C ARG A 97 -9.31 4.27 8.71
N LYS A 98 -8.92 3.84 9.91
CA LYS A 98 -9.52 4.34 11.15
C LYS A 98 -9.10 5.78 11.45
N GLN A 99 -7.87 6.14 11.12
CA GLN A 99 -7.40 7.53 11.24
C GLN A 99 -8.22 8.47 10.35
N TRP A 100 -8.43 8.10 9.09
CA TRP A 100 -9.24 8.89 8.16
C TRP A 100 -10.69 9.04 8.61
N GLU A 101 -11.30 7.97 9.12
CA GLU A 101 -12.66 8.03 9.66
C GLU A 101 -12.77 9.05 10.80
N LEU A 102 -11.82 8.99 11.76
CA LEU A 102 -11.78 9.95 12.88
C LEU A 102 -11.48 11.38 12.42
N GLU A 103 -10.51 11.56 11.49
CA GLU A 103 -10.19 12.90 11.00
C GLU A 103 -11.35 13.55 10.23
N LEU A 104 -12.15 12.78 9.49
CA LEU A 104 -13.34 13.28 8.80
C LEU A 104 -14.43 13.68 9.79
N GLU A 105 -14.64 12.90 10.84
CA GLU A 105 -15.62 13.19 11.87
C GLU A 105 -15.18 14.41 12.70
N ASP A 106 -13.97 14.40 13.27
CA ASP A 106 -13.50 15.42 14.20
C ASP A 106 -13.31 16.79 13.55
N LYS A 107 -12.79 16.82 12.32
CA LYS A 107 -12.39 18.08 11.66
C LYS A 107 -13.44 18.62 10.70
N PHE A 108 -14.22 17.75 10.08
CA PHE A 108 -15.13 18.13 9.00
C PHE A 108 -16.60 17.87 9.30
N ASP A 109 -16.90 17.23 10.43
CA ASP A 109 -18.25 16.77 10.78
C ASP A 109 -18.86 15.90 9.67
N LEU A 110 -18.04 15.03 9.10
CA LEU A 110 -18.42 14.14 8.00
C LEU A 110 -18.43 12.68 8.47
N SER A 111 -19.61 12.10 8.51
CA SER A 111 -19.77 10.66 8.77
C SER A 111 -19.29 9.83 7.58
N SER A 112 -18.47 8.85 7.85
CA SER A 112 -17.95 7.91 6.85
C SER A 112 -18.15 6.47 7.28
N VAL A 113 -17.98 5.53 6.35
CA VAL A 113 -18.11 4.10 6.64
C VAL A 113 -16.92 3.33 6.08
N ILE A 114 -16.31 2.50 6.93
CA ILE A 114 -15.24 1.59 6.49
C ILE A 114 -15.88 0.33 5.90
N LEU A 115 -15.71 0.13 4.60
CA LEU A 115 -16.15 -1.08 3.93
C LEU A 115 -14.96 -1.97 3.60
N ASP A 116 -15.03 -3.21 4.07
CA ASP A 116 -14.11 -4.27 3.71
C ASP A 116 -14.87 -5.53 3.28
N ARG A 117 -14.12 -6.60 3.02
CA ARG A 117 -14.71 -7.85 2.54
C ARG A 117 -15.73 -8.41 3.53
N LEU A 118 -15.40 -8.45 4.83
CA LEU A 118 -16.24 -9.06 5.86
C LEU A 118 -17.54 -8.26 6.04
N THR A 119 -17.43 -6.93 6.13
CA THR A 119 -18.57 -6.02 6.27
C THR A 119 -19.57 -6.18 5.11
N VAL A 120 -19.05 -6.23 3.86
CA VAL A 120 -19.91 -6.33 2.68
C VAL A 120 -20.45 -7.73 2.47
N GLU A 121 -19.69 -8.79 2.76
CA GLU A 121 -20.18 -10.17 2.61
C GLU A 121 -21.27 -10.51 3.61
N HIS A 122 -21.24 -9.93 4.82
CA HIS A 122 -22.25 -10.14 5.84
C HIS A 122 -23.65 -9.67 5.40
N ASP A 123 -23.74 -8.53 4.69
CA ASP A 123 -25.03 -7.96 4.25
C ASP A 123 -24.92 -7.24 2.90
N ALA A 124 -24.58 -7.98 1.86
CA ALA A 124 -24.33 -7.44 0.54
C ALA A 124 -25.55 -6.74 -0.09
N LYS A 125 -26.78 -7.22 0.18
CA LYS A 125 -28.01 -6.63 -0.38
C LYS A 125 -28.28 -5.26 0.21
N ASN A 126 -28.10 -5.09 1.51
CA ASN A 126 -28.29 -3.82 2.20
C ASN A 126 -27.22 -2.80 1.77
N TRP A 127 -25.95 -3.23 1.66
CA TRP A 127 -24.89 -2.36 1.14
C TRP A 127 -25.14 -1.92 -0.30
N HIS A 128 -25.58 -2.84 -1.16
CA HIS A 128 -25.97 -2.50 -2.52
C HIS A 128 -27.07 -1.43 -2.54
N ARG A 129 -28.17 -1.63 -1.77
CA ARG A 129 -29.28 -0.66 -1.66
C ARG A 129 -28.79 0.70 -1.19
N LYS A 130 -27.97 0.76 -0.12
CA LYS A 130 -27.43 2.02 0.42
C LYS A 130 -26.52 2.73 -0.57
N LEU A 131 -25.67 2.00 -1.27
CA LEU A 131 -24.74 2.54 -2.27
C LEU A 131 -25.46 3.00 -3.54
N ALA A 132 -26.49 2.29 -3.97
CA ALA A 132 -27.29 2.63 -5.15
C ALA A 132 -28.29 3.77 -4.91
N ASP A 133 -28.61 4.07 -3.63
CA ASP A 133 -29.46 5.20 -3.28
C ASP A 133 -28.81 6.53 -3.67
N ARG A 134 -29.38 7.21 -4.65
CA ARG A 134 -28.85 8.47 -5.18
C ARG A 134 -29.17 9.71 -4.35
N GLN A 135 -30.08 9.62 -3.42
CA GLN A 135 -30.46 10.73 -2.55
C GLN A 135 -29.52 10.80 -1.33
N GLY A 136 -29.10 9.65 -0.83
CA GLY A 136 -28.26 9.56 0.36
C GLY A 136 -26.77 9.84 0.06
N VAL A 137 -26.19 10.75 0.83
CA VAL A 137 -24.73 10.96 0.84
C VAL A 137 -24.05 9.77 1.52
N MET A 138 -22.98 9.29 0.95
CA MET A 138 -22.18 8.22 1.54
C MET A 138 -20.69 8.38 1.21
N ILE A 139 -19.87 8.46 2.23
CA ILE A 139 -18.40 8.44 2.14
C ILE A 139 -17.92 7.07 2.55
N VAL A 140 -17.31 6.36 1.62
CA VAL A 140 -16.81 4.99 1.83
C VAL A 140 -15.30 5.00 1.91
N ILE A 141 -14.77 4.52 3.03
CA ILE A 141 -13.32 4.32 3.23
C ILE A 141 -13.00 2.84 3.02
N THR A 142 -12.02 2.54 2.20
CA THR A 142 -11.63 1.16 1.90
C THR A 142 -10.15 1.01 1.55
N SER A 143 -9.66 -0.23 1.50
CA SER A 143 -8.30 -0.49 1.03
C SER A 143 -8.22 -0.51 -0.50
N TYR A 144 -7.03 -0.27 -1.07
CA TYR A 144 -6.81 -0.37 -2.51
C TYR A 144 -7.25 -1.71 -3.11
N ASP A 145 -6.96 -2.82 -2.42
CA ASP A 145 -7.32 -4.15 -2.91
C ASP A 145 -8.83 -4.38 -2.91
N TYR A 146 -9.52 -3.74 -1.97
CA TYR A 146 -10.97 -3.89 -1.87
C TYR A 146 -11.73 -2.85 -2.69
N SER A 147 -11.20 -1.65 -2.91
CA SER A 147 -11.83 -0.62 -3.73
C SER A 147 -12.22 -1.12 -5.12
N SER A 148 -11.28 -1.75 -5.82
CA SER A 148 -11.56 -2.31 -7.14
C SER A 148 -12.54 -3.49 -7.12
N LYS A 149 -12.57 -4.27 -6.03
CA LYS A 149 -13.54 -5.35 -5.85
C LYS A 149 -14.94 -4.78 -5.56
N LEU A 150 -15.01 -3.74 -4.73
CA LEU A 150 -16.24 -3.04 -4.38
C LEU A 150 -16.89 -2.43 -5.63
N MET A 151 -16.12 -1.66 -6.41
CA MET A 151 -16.59 -1.05 -7.65
C MET A 151 -17.06 -2.12 -8.67
N LYS A 152 -16.34 -3.23 -8.77
CA LYS A 152 -16.72 -4.34 -9.66
C LYS A 152 -17.95 -5.10 -9.15
N ARG A 153 -18.12 -5.22 -7.84
CA ARG A 153 -19.28 -5.91 -7.22
C ARG A 153 -20.57 -5.13 -7.39
N PHE A 154 -20.48 -3.80 -7.39
CA PHE A 154 -21.59 -2.89 -7.52
C PHE A 154 -21.39 -1.93 -8.72
N PRO A 155 -21.47 -2.44 -9.95
CA PRO A 155 -21.14 -1.67 -11.16
C PRO A 155 -22.16 -0.59 -11.48
N ASP A 156 -23.36 -0.68 -10.96
CA ASP A 156 -24.46 0.28 -11.06
C ASP A 156 -24.31 1.47 -10.12
N VAL A 157 -23.41 1.39 -9.13
CA VAL A 157 -23.10 2.51 -8.24
C VAL A 157 -22.26 3.53 -8.99
N LYS A 158 -22.80 4.75 -9.15
CA LYS A 158 -22.04 5.87 -9.70
C LYS A 158 -21.29 6.57 -8.59
N TRP A 159 -20.00 6.47 -8.64
CA TRP A 159 -19.10 7.22 -7.78
C TRP A 159 -18.89 8.62 -8.35
N ASP A 160 -19.09 9.65 -7.52
CA ASP A 160 -19.02 11.04 -7.93
C ASP A 160 -17.63 11.64 -7.68
N PHE A 161 -16.89 11.08 -6.72
CA PHE A 161 -15.56 11.55 -6.36
C PHE A 161 -14.71 10.42 -5.77
N LEU A 162 -13.41 10.44 -6.05
CA LEU A 162 -12.43 9.46 -5.59
C LEU A 162 -11.24 10.15 -4.92
N ILE A 163 -10.91 9.76 -3.71
CA ILE A 163 -9.67 10.15 -3.02
C ILE A 163 -8.77 8.91 -2.90
N ILE A 164 -7.51 9.05 -3.27
CA ILE A 164 -6.50 7.99 -3.14
C ILE A 164 -5.36 8.53 -2.29
N ASP A 165 -5.26 8.07 -1.05
CA ASP A 165 -4.15 8.45 -0.18
C ASP A 165 -2.96 7.50 -0.36
N GLU A 166 -1.73 7.99 -0.09
CA GLU A 166 -0.47 7.29 -0.35
C GLU A 166 -0.39 6.70 -1.77
N ALA A 167 -0.80 7.51 -2.74
CA ALA A 167 -0.97 7.11 -4.14
C ALA A 167 0.32 6.57 -4.79
N HIS A 168 1.50 6.85 -4.22
CA HIS A 168 2.76 6.24 -4.66
C HIS A 168 2.72 4.71 -4.67
N ASN A 169 1.84 4.08 -3.90
CA ASN A 169 1.61 2.63 -3.94
C ASN A 169 0.95 2.14 -5.24
N LEU A 170 0.37 3.04 -6.03
CA LEU A 170 -0.33 2.74 -7.29
C LEU A 170 0.41 3.23 -8.54
N ARG A 171 1.57 3.89 -8.40
CA ARG A 171 2.35 4.47 -9.51
C ARG A 171 2.71 3.49 -10.63
N ASN A 172 2.89 2.22 -10.30
CA ASN A 172 3.25 1.19 -11.27
C ASN A 172 2.00 0.59 -11.95
N LEU A 173 1.36 1.37 -12.82
CA LEU A 173 0.13 0.96 -13.53
C LEU A 173 0.31 -0.34 -14.31
N ASN A 174 1.51 -0.58 -14.87
CA ASN A 174 1.77 -1.73 -15.72
C ASN A 174 2.18 -3.00 -14.96
N SER A 175 2.67 -2.90 -13.73
CA SER A 175 3.22 -4.05 -12.99
C SER A 175 2.27 -4.65 -11.96
N THR A 176 1.37 -3.86 -11.36
CA THR A 176 0.51 -4.35 -10.30
C THR A 176 -0.94 -4.53 -10.76
N LYS A 177 -1.48 -5.75 -10.57
CA LYS A 177 -2.89 -6.05 -10.90
C LYS A 177 -3.86 -5.11 -10.18
N ARG A 178 -3.50 -4.65 -8.98
CA ARG A 178 -4.27 -3.73 -8.15
C ARG A 178 -4.39 -2.36 -8.80
N ALA A 179 -3.28 -1.74 -9.18
CA ALA A 179 -3.25 -0.43 -9.82
C ALA A 179 -4.01 -0.45 -11.16
N LYS A 180 -3.75 -1.46 -12.01
CA LYS A 180 -4.48 -1.64 -13.28
C LYS A 180 -6.00 -1.69 -13.11
N ARG A 181 -6.48 -2.45 -12.13
CA ARG A 181 -7.91 -2.60 -11.90
C ARG A 181 -8.55 -1.33 -11.41
N LEU A 182 -7.94 -0.66 -10.42
CA LEU A 182 -8.47 0.59 -9.89
C LEU A 182 -8.45 1.69 -10.96
N TYR A 183 -7.37 1.79 -11.72
CA TYR A 183 -7.27 2.69 -12.87
C TYR A 183 -8.40 2.49 -13.88
N ALA A 184 -8.60 1.25 -14.33
CA ALA A 184 -9.63 0.92 -15.33
C ALA A 184 -11.06 1.24 -14.83
N LEU A 185 -11.33 1.06 -13.53
CA LEU A 185 -12.65 1.30 -12.93
C LEU A 185 -12.90 2.74 -12.53
N SER A 186 -11.85 3.54 -12.38
CA SER A 186 -11.94 4.96 -11.96
C SER A 186 -11.93 5.95 -13.12
N GLY A 187 -11.94 5.47 -14.37
CA GLY A 187 -12.02 6.32 -15.55
C GLY A 187 -13.24 7.25 -15.51
N GLY A 188 -13.04 8.55 -15.82
CA GLY A 188 -14.12 9.54 -15.82
C GLY A 188 -14.59 10.02 -14.45
N ILE A 189 -14.14 9.44 -13.33
CA ILE A 189 -14.45 9.91 -11.98
C ILE A 189 -13.44 11.00 -11.60
N PRO A 190 -13.88 12.21 -11.21
CA PRO A 190 -13.00 13.24 -10.64
C PRO A 190 -12.26 12.69 -9.42
N LYS A 191 -10.96 12.98 -9.30
CA LYS A 191 -10.16 12.36 -8.24
C LYS A 191 -9.03 13.21 -7.71
N ILE A 192 -8.67 12.96 -6.46
CA ILE A 192 -7.43 13.48 -5.85
C ILE A 192 -6.54 12.31 -5.47
N LEU A 193 -5.27 12.45 -5.79
CA LEU A 193 -4.22 11.55 -5.35
C LEU A 193 -3.32 12.27 -4.34
N LEU A 194 -3.17 11.72 -3.16
CA LEU A 194 -2.31 12.25 -2.11
C LEU A 194 -1.04 11.44 -2.02
N THR A 195 0.10 12.10 -2.00
CA THR A 195 1.40 11.45 -1.78
C THR A 195 2.44 12.44 -1.31
N ALA A 196 3.31 12.04 -0.39
CA ALA A 196 4.46 12.87 -0.03
C ALA A 196 5.65 12.67 -1.00
N THR A 197 5.64 11.61 -1.78
CA THR A 197 6.75 11.18 -2.63
C THR A 197 6.27 10.86 -4.05
N PRO A 198 5.94 11.91 -4.84
CA PRO A 198 5.46 11.69 -6.21
C PRO A 198 6.54 11.11 -7.12
N LEU A 199 7.80 11.35 -6.78
CA LEU A 199 8.99 10.84 -7.44
C LEU A 199 9.87 10.13 -6.42
N GLN A 200 10.13 8.83 -6.59
CA GLN A 200 11.02 8.05 -5.73
C GLN A 200 12.20 7.45 -6.48
N ASN A 201 11.93 6.69 -7.52
CA ASN A 201 12.95 5.92 -8.22
C ASN A 201 13.21 6.43 -9.64
N SER A 202 12.19 6.90 -10.33
CA SER A 202 12.31 7.39 -11.70
C SER A 202 11.16 8.31 -12.10
N LEU A 203 11.32 9.08 -13.19
CA LEU A 203 10.24 9.88 -13.77
C LEU A 203 9.02 9.03 -14.18
N MET A 204 9.18 7.71 -14.35
CA MET A 204 8.07 6.79 -14.61
C MET A 204 7.08 6.69 -13.44
N ASP A 205 7.52 6.96 -12.21
CA ASP A 205 6.62 7.04 -11.06
C ASP A 205 5.60 8.17 -11.25
N LEU A 206 6.08 9.31 -11.74
CA LEU A 206 5.26 10.48 -12.04
C LEU A 206 4.33 10.23 -13.23
N TYR A 207 4.84 9.58 -14.29
CA TYR A 207 4.01 9.14 -15.42
C TYR A 207 2.81 8.31 -14.94
N GLY A 208 3.05 7.34 -14.05
CA GLY A 208 1.99 6.50 -13.52
C GLY A 208 0.93 7.29 -12.73
N LEU A 209 1.35 8.21 -11.86
CA LEU A 209 0.42 9.02 -11.07
C LEU A 209 -0.41 9.97 -11.93
N ILE A 210 0.21 10.68 -12.86
CA ILE A 210 -0.50 11.64 -13.73
C ILE A 210 -1.41 10.90 -14.73
N SER A 211 -0.97 9.76 -15.28
CA SER A 211 -1.84 8.93 -16.13
C SER A 211 -3.07 8.42 -15.37
N PHE A 212 -3.00 8.30 -14.05
CA PHE A 212 -4.16 7.94 -13.22
C PHE A 212 -5.20 9.06 -13.19
N ILE A 213 -4.79 10.32 -13.27
CA ILE A 213 -5.68 11.49 -13.42
C ILE A 213 -6.24 11.53 -14.85
N ASP A 214 -5.35 11.73 -15.83
CA ASP A 214 -5.69 11.75 -17.24
C ASP A 214 -4.51 11.21 -18.10
N PRO A 215 -4.70 10.07 -18.78
CA PRO A 215 -3.65 9.48 -19.62
C PRO A 215 -3.29 10.32 -20.83
N ARG A 216 -4.12 11.30 -21.21
CA ARG A 216 -3.89 12.15 -22.38
C ARG A 216 -2.81 13.21 -22.14
N ILE A 217 -2.54 13.58 -20.87
CA ILE A 217 -1.56 14.63 -20.51
C ILE A 217 -0.18 14.27 -21.07
N PHE A 218 0.29 13.06 -20.80
CA PHE A 218 1.61 12.61 -21.25
C PHE A 218 1.58 11.72 -22.50
N GLY A 219 0.39 11.31 -22.93
CA GLY A 219 0.25 10.35 -24.01
C GLY A 219 0.80 8.96 -23.68
N SER A 220 1.41 8.30 -24.66
CA SER A 220 1.95 6.95 -24.45
C SER A 220 3.24 6.97 -23.62
N GLU A 221 3.51 5.83 -22.95
CA GLU A 221 4.76 5.63 -22.20
C GLU A 221 6.02 5.86 -23.07
N GLN A 222 5.96 5.50 -24.36
CA GLN A 222 7.06 5.69 -25.29
C GLN A 222 7.34 7.17 -25.54
N VAL A 223 6.30 7.97 -25.76
CA VAL A 223 6.40 9.43 -25.95
C VAL A 223 6.97 10.09 -24.69
N PHE A 224 6.47 9.71 -23.52
CA PHE A 224 6.98 10.22 -22.24
C PHE A 224 8.47 9.93 -22.05
N ARG A 225 8.88 8.68 -22.28
CA ARG A 225 10.29 8.27 -22.17
C ARG A 225 11.20 9.03 -23.14
N GLN A 226 10.75 9.20 -24.37
CA GLN A 226 11.53 9.95 -25.37
C GLN A 226 11.69 11.40 -24.93
N ARG A 227 10.57 12.10 -24.67
CA ARG A 227 10.57 13.55 -24.44
C ARG A 227 11.24 13.95 -23.11
N TYR A 228 10.91 13.24 -22.01
CA TYR A 228 11.34 13.67 -20.66
C TYR A 228 12.51 12.89 -20.07
N MET A 229 12.83 11.71 -20.59
CA MET A 229 13.93 10.90 -20.07
C MET A 229 15.14 10.85 -21.01
N LYS A 230 14.95 11.04 -22.33
CA LYS A 230 16.06 11.10 -23.31
C LYS A 230 16.37 12.51 -23.76
N ASP A 231 15.33 13.26 -24.17
CA ASP A 231 15.48 14.62 -24.67
C ASP A 231 15.51 15.65 -23.54
N GLU A 232 15.24 15.22 -22.28
CA GLU A 232 15.33 16.01 -21.04
C GLU A 232 14.52 17.33 -21.06
N ASP A 233 13.35 17.35 -21.75
CA ASP A 233 12.45 18.50 -21.78
C ASP A 233 11.77 18.73 -20.43
N TYR A 234 12.54 19.15 -19.43
CA TYR A 234 12.03 19.39 -18.08
C TYR A 234 11.13 20.62 -17.97
N ASP A 235 11.34 21.61 -18.83
CA ASP A 235 10.45 22.80 -18.89
C ASP A 235 9.08 22.43 -19.47
N GLY A 236 9.03 21.59 -20.47
CA GLY A 236 7.79 21.00 -20.97
C GLY A 236 7.09 20.17 -19.91
N LEU A 237 7.83 19.33 -19.20
CA LEU A 237 7.30 18.52 -18.09
C LEU A 237 6.67 19.39 -17.00
N LYS A 238 7.36 20.46 -16.59
CA LYS A 238 6.86 21.39 -15.57
C LYS A 238 5.56 22.08 -16.01
N ARG A 239 5.48 22.52 -17.27
CA ARG A 239 4.26 23.14 -17.80
C ARG A 239 3.06 22.19 -17.80
N GLU A 240 3.26 20.93 -18.17
CA GLU A 240 2.20 19.92 -18.17
C GLU A 240 1.79 19.49 -16.78
N LEU A 241 2.69 19.53 -15.81
CA LEU A 241 2.41 19.19 -14.40
C LEU A 241 1.67 20.31 -13.66
N THR A 242 1.94 21.57 -13.96
CA THR A 242 1.38 22.72 -13.22
C THR A 242 -0.14 22.65 -13.00
N PRO A 243 -0.98 22.27 -13.98
CA PRO A 243 -2.43 22.20 -13.78
C PRO A 243 -2.92 20.98 -13.00
N VAL A 244 -2.09 19.94 -12.80
CA VAL A 244 -2.50 18.65 -12.28
C VAL A 244 -1.67 18.15 -11.10
N LEU A 245 -0.68 18.92 -10.65
CA LEU A 245 0.15 18.59 -9.51
C LEU A 245 0.43 19.83 -8.66
N CYS A 246 0.02 19.79 -7.40
CA CYS A 246 0.37 20.76 -6.37
C CYS A 246 1.43 20.15 -5.44
N ARG A 247 2.46 20.92 -5.11
CA ARG A 247 3.51 20.49 -4.19
C ARG A 247 4.05 21.65 -3.38
N THR A 248 3.92 21.56 -2.06
CA THR A 248 4.49 22.48 -1.09
C THR A 248 5.59 21.76 -0.29
N LEU A 249 6.69 22.45 -0.04
CA LEU A 249 7.77 21.97 0.80
C LEU A 249 7.76 22.69 2.16
N ARG A 250 8.26 22.03 3.20
CA ARG A 250 8.35 22.64 4.55
C ARG A 250 9.11 23.96 4.55
N LYS A 251 10.11 24.10 3.70
CA LYS A 251 10.87 25.37 3.56
C LYS A 251 10.01 26.52 3.02
N ASP A 252 8.99 26.23 2.21
CA ASP A 252 8.14 27.23 1.57
C ASP A 252 7.07 27.77 2.54
N VAL A 253 6.91 27.12 3.68
CA VAL A 253 5.91 27.47 4.73
C VAL A 253 6.57 27.82 6.08
N ALA A 254 7.89 27.91 6.10
CA ALA A 254 8.67 28.18 7.32
C ALA A 254 8.32 29.50 8.01
N ASP A 255 7.78 30.47 7.27
CA ASP A 255 7.42 31.79 7.76
C ASP A 255 6.19 31.75 8.71
N TYR A 256 5.31 30.78 8.54
CA TYR A 256 4.08 30.65 9.32
C TYR A 256 3.87 29.27 9.99
N MET A 257 4.67 28.25 9.62
CA MET A 257 4.66 26.95 10.27
C MET A 257 6.01 26.65 10.94
N HIS A 258 5.98 26.46 12.25
CA HIS A 258 7.19 26.13 13.00
C HIS A 258 7.36 24.61 13.13
N PHE A 259 8.43 24.09 12.53
CA PHE A 259 8.78 22.68 12.63
C PHE A 259 9.84 22.46 13.69
N VAL A 260 9.64 21.46 14.53
CA VAL A 260 10.66 21.03 15.49
C VAL A 260 11.86 20.49 14.73
N LYS A 261 13.04 20.99 15.07
CA LYS A 261 14.30 20.53 14.46
C LYS A 261 14.57 19.08 14.84
N ARG A 262 14.66 18.24 13.82
CA ARG A 262 15.01 16.83 14.00
C ARG A 262 16.52 16.70 14.23
N ILE A 263 16.90 16.20 15.40
CA ILE A 263 18.29 15.87 15.73
C ILE A 263 18.41 14.35 15.67
N CYS A 264 19.12 13.84 14.66
CA CYS A 264 19.41 12.42 14.55
C CYS A 264 20.71 12.13 15.32
N ARG A 265 20.65 11.18 16.25
CA ARG A 265 21.83 10.67 16.96
C ARG A 265 21.93 9.18 16.71
N THR A 266 23.11 8.74 16.27
CA THR A 266 23.44 7.32 16.20
C THR A 266 23.99 6.91 17.56
N VAL A 267 23.41 5.89 18.15
CA VAL A 267 23.90 5.28 19.39
C VAL A 267 24.37 3.89 19.05
N ASP A 268 25.68 3.69 19.17
CA ASP A 268 26.27 2.37 18.99
C ASP A 268 26.10 1.55 20.28
N PHE A 269 25.73 0.31 20.13
CA PHE A 269 25.64 -0.65 21.23
C PHE A 269 26.36 -1.95 20.87
N LYS A 270 26.89 -2.63 21.87
CA LYS A 270 27.51 -3.94 21.71
C LYS A 270 26.48 -5.01 22.01
N LEU A 271 26.35 -5.97 21.13
CA LEU A 271 25.52 -7.15 21.36
C LEU A 271 26.08 -7.97 22.52
N SER A 272 25.22 -8.61 23.29
CA SER A 272 25.64 -9.59 24.28
C SER A 272 26.25 -10.83 23.62
N PRO A 273 27.07 -11.61 24.32
CA PRO A 273 27.63 -12.85 23.76
C PRO A 273 26.56 -13.79 23.23
N ASP A 274 25.42 -13.91 23.94
CA ASP A 274 24.29 -14.78 23.54
C ASP A 274 23.61 -14.29 22.26
N GLU A 275 23.47 -12.97 22.09
CA GLU A 275 22.93 -12.37 20.87
C GLU A 275 23.88 -12.57 19.68
N ILE A 276 25.18 -12.49 19.90
CA ILE A 276 26.18 -12.77 18.86
C ILE A 276 26.07 -14.23 18.41
N GLU A 277 26.00 -15.16 19.37
CA GLU A 277 25.85 -16.58 19.06
C GLU A 277 24.55 -16.86 18.31
N LEU A 278 23.44 -16.28 18.75
CA LEU A 278 22.14 -16.40 18.06
C LEU A 278 22.25 -15.87 16.61
N TYR A 279 22.88 -14.72 16.44
CA TYR A 279 23.08 -14.07 15.14
C TYR A 279 23.87 -14.98 14.17
N GLU A 280 24.95 -15.58 14.65
CA GLU A 280 25.78 -16.49 13.86
C GLU A 280 25.02 -17.77 13.48
N ARG A 281 24.30 -18.37 14.43
CA ARG A 281 23.49 -19.58 14.19
C ARG A 281 22.37 -19.33 13.18
N VAL A 282 21.67 -18.20 13.28
CA VAL A 282 20.63 -17.82 12.31
C VAL A 282 21.24 -17.60 10.93
N ASN A 283 22.38 -16.91 10.83
CA ASN A 283 23.06 -16.72 9.55
C ASN A 283 23.54 -18.05 8.92
N LEU A 284 24.05 -18.95 9.72
CA LEU A 284 24.45 -20.30 9.27
C LEU A 284 23.22 -21.08 8.73
N PHE A 285 22.11 -21.02 9.46
CA PHE A 285 20.85 -21.61 9.01
C PHE A 285 20.39 -21.03 7.67
N LEU A 286 20.39 -19.70 7.53
CA LEU A 286 19.93 -19.02 6.30
C LEU A 286 20.84 -19.23 5.09
N LYS A 287 22.12 -19.53 5.30
CA LYS A 287 23.09 -19.89 4.24
C LYS A 287 22.97 -21.33 3.76
N GLY A 288 22.26 -22.18 4.50
CA GLY A 288 22.12 -23.60 4.16
C GLY A 288 21.37 -23.82 2.83
N ASP A 289 21.88 -24.74 2.00
CA ASP A 289 21.29 -25.03 0.68
C ASP A 289 19.91 -25.69 0.76
N ALA A 290 19.61 -26.40 1.82
CA ALA A 290 18.39 -27.20 2.01
C ALA A 290 17.45 -26.60 3.06
N LEU A 291 16.91 -25.39 2.80
CA LEU A 291 15.94 -24.75 3.66
C LEU A 291 14.52 -25.27 3.37
N TYR A 292 14.21 -26.49 3.84
CA TYR A 292 12.91 -27.15 3.61
C TYR A 292 11.72 -26.40 4.25
N SER A 293 11.94 -25.66 5.33
CA SER A 293 10.92 -24.85 5.97
C SER A 293 10.52 -23.60 5.17
N ILE A 294 11.37 -23.15 4.25
CA ILE A 294 11.16 -21.94 3.45
C ILE A 294 10.77 -22.32 2.02
N PRO A 295 9.63 -21.83 1.49
CA PRO A 295 9.24 -22.08 0.11
C PRO A 295 10.28 -21.53 -0.87
N ALA A 296 10.62 -22.32 -1.89
CA ALA A 296 11.60 -21.92 -2.91
C ALA A 296 11.18 -20.62 -3.64
N SER A 297 9.88 -20.44 -3.90
CA SER A 297 9.33 -19.27 -4.59
C SER A 297 9.56 -17.94 -3.88
N ASN A 298 9.64 -17.94 -2.54
CA ASN A 298 9.75 -16.72 -1.72
C ASN A 298 10.99 -16.71 -0.84
N ARG A 299 11.95 -17.59 -1.12
CA ARG A 299 13.12 -17.81 -0.27
C ARG A 299 13.91 -16.54 0.01
N GLY A 300 14.23 -15.76 -1.01
CA GLY A 300 14.97 -14.51 -0.87
C GLY A 300 14.26 -13.48 0.00
N LEU A 301 12.95 -13.34 -0.19
CA LEU A 301 12.14 -12.41 0.60
C LEU A 301 12.07 -12.82 2.08
N ILE A 302 11.84 -14.10 2.35
CA ILE A 302 11.75 -14.60 3.73
C ILE A 302 13.10 -14.45 4.45
N ILE A 303 14.21 -14.73 3.78
CA ILE A 303 15.56 -14.50 4.32
C ILE A 303 15.76 -13.03 4.67
N LEU A 304 15.35 -12.12 3.79
CA LEU A 304 15.44 -10.68 4.04
C LEU A 304 14.60 -10.26 5.26
N VAL A 305 13.38 -10.78 5.37
CA VAL A 305 12.48 -10.51 6.52
C VAL A 305 13.11 -11.02 7.82
N ILE A 306 13.63 -12.26 7.84
CA ILE A 306 14.27 -12.82 9.04
C ILE A 306 15.48 -11.96 9.45
N ARG A 307 16.30 -11.51 8.51
CA ARG A 307 17.42 -10.59 8.80
C ARG A 307 16.97 -9.25 9.36
N LYS A 308 15.88 -8.69 8.84
CA LYS A 308 15.28 -7.46 9.38
C LYS A 308 14.76 -7.65 10.79
N LEU A 309 14.07 -8.76 11.06
CA LEU A 309 13.58 -9.09 12.41
C LEU A 309 14.75 -9.23 13.39
N MET A 310 15.80 -9.94 12.99
CA MET A 310 17.01 -10.13 13.79
C MET A 310 17.70 -8.81 14.14
N ALA A 311 17.76 -7.87 13.20
CA ALA A 311 18.32 -6.54 13.42
C ALA A 311 17.42 -5.64 14.29
N SER A 312 16.13 -5.97 14.41
CA SER A 312 15.16 -5.21 15.19
C SER A 312 15.04 -5.71 16.62
N SER A 313 14.88 -7.03 16.81
CA SER A 313 14.73 -7.64 18.13
C SER A 313 14.92 -9.16 18.02
N SER A 314 15.70 -9.73 18.94
CA SER A 314 15.84 -11.19 19.09
C SER A 314 14.50 -11.88 19.43
N PHE A 315 13.65 -11.23 20.21
CA PHE A 315 12.31 -11.74 20.57
C PHE A 315 11.38 -11.89 19.35
N ALA A 316 11.47 -10.98 18.37
CA ALA A 316 10.67 -11.06 17.14
C ALA A 316 10.97 -12.30 16.27
N LEU A 317 12.12 -12.93 16.47
CA LEU A 317 12.49 -14.16 15.79
C LEU A 317 11.73 -15.39 16.32
N VAL A 318 11.36 -15.43 17.60
CA VAL A 318 10.76 -16.60 18.24
C VAL A 318 9.53 -17.06 17.49
N GLU A 319 8.54 -16.19 17.33
CA GLU A 319 7.30 -16.53 16.62
C GLU A 319 7.56 -16.99 15.18
N THR A 320 8.51 -16.30 14.50
CA THR A 320 8.87 -16.65 13.11
C THR A 320 9.47 -18.06 13.04
N PHE A 321 10.36 -18.40 13.95
CA PHE A 321 10.96 -19.74 14.01
C PHE A 321 9.98 -20.82 14.43
N GLU A 322 9.03 -20.53 15.30
CA GLU A 322 7.93 -21.45 15.64
C GLU A 322 7.07 -21.80 14.42
N VAL A 323 6.72 -20.80 13.60
CA VAL A 323 6.01 -21.03 12.33
C VAL A 323 6.82 -21.92 11.39
N LEU A 324 8.12 -21.67 11.26
CA LEU A 324 9.02 -22.49 10.45
C LEU A 324 9.15 -23.91 10.99
N LYS A 325 9.21 -24.09 12.32
CA LYS A 325 9.23 -25.38 13.01
C LYS A 325 7.95 -26.17 12.69
N LYS A 326 6.78 -25.61 12.98
CA LYS A 326 5.48 -26.23 12.69
C LYS A 326 5.34 -26.65 11.22
N ARG A 327 5.90 -25.88 10.32
CA ARG A 327 5.92 -26.22 8.89
C ARG A 327 6.83 -27.42 8.59
N LEU A 328 8.02 -27.49 9.19
CA LEU A 328 8.93 -28.65 9.05
C LEU A 328 8.29 -29.92 9.59
N GLU A 329 7.63 -29.85 10.74
CA GLU A 329 6.93 -30.98 11.35
C GLU A 329 5.84 -31.53 10.42
N LYS A 330 4.99 -30.65 9.86
CA LYS A 330 3.98 -31.03 8.87
C LYS A 330 4.58 -31.70 7.62
N LEU A 331 5.69 -31.20 7.12
CA LEU A 331 6.37 -31.77 5.96
C LEU A 331 6.95 -33.16 6.31
N TYR A 332 7.48 -33.32 7.51
CA TYR A 332 8.00 -34.60 8.00
C TYR A 332 6.90 -35.65 8.13
N GLU A 333 5.77 -35.30 8.74
CA GLU A 333 4.61 -36.19 8.88
C GLU A 333 4.02 -36.59 7.51
N ALA A 334 3.87 -35.61 6.60
CA ALA A 334 3.38 -35.89 5.24
C ALA A 334 4.28 -36.88 4.52
N ARG A 335 5.60 -36.74 4.67
CA ARG A 335 6.57 -37.68 4.10
C ARG A 335 6.50 -39.07 4.74
N GLY A 336 6.34 -39.13 6.06
CA GLY A 336 6.15 -40.39 6.79
C GLY A 336 4.89 -41.15 6.34
N ARG A 337 3.79 -40.43 6.08
CA ARG A 337 2.54 -40.98 5.54
C ARG A 337 2.73 -41.52 4.11
N LEU A 338 3.46 -40.82 3.27
CA LEU A 338 3.77 -41.25 1.89
C LEU A 338 4.67 -42.50 1.86
N MET A 339 5.64 -42.60 2.78
CA MET A 339 6.48 -43.80 2.90
C MET A 339 5.67 -45.02 3.35
N ARG A 340 4.82 -44.88 4.37
CA ARG A 340 3.94 -45.97 4.84
C ARG A 340 2.95 -46.42 3.77
N ARG A 341 2.39 -45.50 2.97
CA ARG A 341 1.53 -45.85 1.81
C ARG A 341 2.32 -46.61 0.73
N ARG A 342 3.58 -46.26 0.44
CA ARG A 342 4.43 -46.98 -0.49
C ARG A 342 4.78 -48.39 0.01
N ASP A 343 5.04 -48.55 1.28
CA ASP A 343 5.34 -49.85 1.86
C ASP A 343 4.09 -50.76 1.83
N LEU A 344 2.91 -50.22 2.09
CA LEU A 344 1.62 -50.94 1.97
C LEU A 344 1.29 -51.31 0.51
N THR A 345 1.56 -50.46 -0.45
CA THR A 345 1.33 -50.77 -1.87
C THR A 345 2.37 -51.77 -2.39
N CYS A 346 3.61 -51.73 -1.90
CA CYS A 346 4.63 -52.75 -2.25
C CYS A 346 4.32 -54.11 -1.62
N SER A 347 3.81 -54.16 -0.38
CA SER A 347 3.42 -55.44 0.25
C SER A 347 2.15 -56.04 -0.42
N GLY A 348 1.19 -55.19 -0.81
CA GLY A 348 0.00 -55.63 -1.54
C GLY A 348 0.32 -56.11 -2.97
N ALA A 349 1.36 -55.55 -3.62
CA ALA A 349 1.82 -56.00 -4.94
C ALA A 349 2.60 -57.32 -4.86
N LEU A 350 3.31 -57.58 -3.75
CA LEU A 350 4.01 -58.86 -3.55
C LEU A 350 3.07 -60.05 -3.31
N SER A 351 1.87 -59.82 -2.75
CA SER A 351 0.85 -60.88 -2.59
C SER A 351 0.13 -61.24 -3.89
N LYS A 352 0.06 -60.35 -4.87
CA LYS A 352 -0.53 -60.63 -6.20
C LYS A 352 0.44 -61.16 -7.24
N THR A 353 1.78 -61.01 -7.03
CA THR A 353 2.79 -61.42 -8.01
C THR A 353 3.33 -62.83 -7.77
N ARG A 354 2.79 -63.62 -6.80
CA ARG A 354 3.22 -64.98 -6.50
C ARG A 354 2.75 -66.01 -7.53
N LEU A 355 2.05 -65.60 -8.59
CA LEU A 355 1.45 -66.46 -9.60
C LEU A 355 1.91 -66.21 -11.06
N MET A 356 2.97 -65.42 -11.33
CA MET A 356 3.42 -65.22 -12.70
C MET A 356 4.96 -65.12 -12.83
N ASN A 357 5.52 -66.13 -13.49
CA ASN A 357 6.70 -66.19 -14.36
C ASN A 357 8.10 -65.95 -13.79
N PRO A 358 8.99 -67.00 -13.88
CA PRO A 358 10.40 -66.96 -13.37
C PRO A 358 11.38 -66.11 -14.19
N ALA A 359 11.02 -65.59 -15.36
CA ALA A 359 11.95 -64.94 -16.30
C ALA A 359 12.33 -63.49 -15.95
N LEU A 360 11.68 -62.84 -14.98
CA LEU A 360 11.91 -61.42 -14.63
C LEU A 360 12.82 -61.17 -13.40
N ARG A 361 13.59 -62.21 -12.98
CA ARG A 361 14.41 -62.15 -11.77
C ARG A 361 15.77 -61.42 -11.95
N LYS A 362 16.15 -60.99 -13.16
CA LYS A 362 17.51 -60.47 -13.46
C LYS A 362 17.62 -58.95 -13.60
N LEU A 363 16.54 -58.14 -13.38
CA LEU A 363 16.61 -56.70 -13.55
C LEU A 363 16.37 -55.86 -12.27
N ARG A 364 16.61 -56.45 -11.09
CA ARG A 364 16.35 -55.79 -9.80
C ARG A 364 17.56 -55.63 -8.89
N THR A 365 18.71 -55.13 -9.41
CA THR A 365 19.84 -54.71 -8.58
C THR A 365 20.37 -53.35 -9.04
N ARG A 366 19.55 -52.31 -8.98
CA ARG A 366 20.02 -50.93 -8.88
C ARG A 366 19.19 -50.24 -7.81
N THR A 367 19.68 -50.30 -6.59
CA THR A 367 19.22 -49.51 -5.44
C THR A 367 19.56 -48.04 -5.69
N PRO A 368 18.59 -47.10 -5.65
CA PRO A 368 18.93 -45.70 -5.69
C PRO A 368 19.59 -45.28 -4.37
N PRO A 369 20.51 -44.28 -4.36
CA PRO A 369 21.31 -43.94 -3.20
C PRO A 369 20.44 -43.47 -2.02
N ARG A 370 20.80 -43.95 -0.85
CA ARG A 370 20.18 -43.65 0.46
C ARG A 370 20.25 -42.14 0.79
N ARG A 371 19.24 -41.37 0.44
CA ARG A 371 19.04 -39.97 0.94
C ARG A 371 18.54 -39.88 2.37
N ARG A 372 18.58 -40.95 3.16
CA ARG A 372 18.04 -40.99 4.55
C ARG A 372 18.90 -40.19 5.55
N HIS A 373 20.20 -40.06 5.35
CA HIS A 373 21.07 -39.39 6.31
C HIS A 373 21.05 -37.87 6.25
N THR A 374 20.79 -37.28 5.10
CA THR A 374 20.78 -35.83 4.94
C THR A 374 19.56 -35.14 5.55
N PHE A 375 18.38 -35.80 5.55
CA PHE A 375 17.17 -35.18 6.10
C PHE A 375 17.19 -35.10 7.63
N ARG A 376 17.69 -36.13 8.30
CA ARG A 376 17.78 -36.16 9.78
C ARG A 376 18.93 -35.27 10.29
N ARG A 377 20.05 -35.19 9.57
CA ARG A 377 21.18 -34.28 9.90
C ARG A 377 20.78 -32.80 9.72
N ASN A 378 19.99 -32.50 8.70
CA ASN A 378 19.53 -31.12 8.45
C ASN A 378 18.44 -30.70 9.44
N TRP A 379 17.65 -31.63 9.98
CA TRP A 379 16.66 -31.29 10.98
C TRP A 379 17.32 -30.85 12.30
N THR A 380 18.33 -31.57 12.76
CA THR A 380 19.10 -31.20 13.97
C THR A 380 20.01 -30.00 13.76
N ARG A 381 20.51 -29.77 12.53
CA ARG A 381 21.31 -28.58 12.17
C ARG A 381 20.45 -27.34 11.92
N SER A 382 19.16 -27.52 11.63
CA SER A 382 18.26 -26.42 11.26
C SER A 382 17.67 -25.69 12.47
N MET A 383 17.90 -26.15 13.70
CA MET A 383 17.38 -25.50 14.91
C MET A 383 18.53 -25.10 15.84
N PRO A 384 18.57 -23.84 16.30
CA PRO A 384 19.41 -23.43 17.43
C PRO A 384 19.06 -24.26 18.67
N SER A 385 20.07 -24.76 19.37
CA SER A 385 19.89 -25.59 20.59
C SER A 385 19.08 -24.90 21.71
N LEU A 386 19.01 -23.60 21.73
CA LEU A 386 18.19 -22.79 22.65
C LEU A 386 16.67 -23.03 22.51
N MET A 387 16.19 -23.52 21.37
CA MET A 387 14.77 -23.84 21.19
C MET A 387 14.41 -25.27 21.58
N LEU A 388 15.38 -26.14 21.85
CA LEU A 388 15.14 -27.51 22.28
C LEU A 388 14.96 -27.66 23.80
N GLN A 389 15.28 -26.65 24.60
CA GLN A 389 15.16 -26.65 26.05
C GLN A 389 13.83 -26.11 26.59
N SER A 390 12.94 -25.61 25.71
CA SER A 390 11.63 -25.05 26.09
C SER A 390 10.45 -25.91 25.58
N VAL A 391 10.64 -27.23 25.47
CA VAL A 391 9.56 -28.21 25.25
C VAL A 391 9.65 -29.30 26.31
#